data_c380c03c4d134183ac35b3f21dd3eab2
#
_entry.id   c380c03c4d134183ac35b3f21dd3eab2
#
_cell.length_a   1.000
_cell.length_b   1.000
_cell.length_c   1.000
_cell.angle_alpha   90.00
_cell.angle_beta   90.00
_cell.angle_gamma   90.00
#
_symmetry.space_group_name_H-M   'P 1'
#
loop_
_entity.id
_entity.type
_entity.pdbx_description
1 polymer ?
#
loop_
_entity_poly.entity_id
_entity_poly.type
_entity_poly.pdbx_seq_one_letter_code
_entity_poly.pdbx_strand_id
1 'polypeptide(L)'
;MQLNLVSFNEEVTDFSIEKHDGHVIYKYPMYGGLFVENALPALSILKLYVNDSHENIFLSSYCPSHILLKTIKTLFPKSKRISIIHDQGWTSPLQGNSELYKEILSHRRLKDIDYGVQKFIKAFYKKELVMYRLSHHIVCLSPSTRKLLQEIYQVPTEKISMIPNGIDVKSYEAPIDNRAEIRNHFGISEDEKVLIFAGRVVKAKGIYQLLDAFEKIWHSNHKLRLVIAGITDGIEDYTKHVHDSIFHVTFTGLISKSRLHQWYRAADIGVLPSYTEQCSYSGMEMMAEKLLVVTTDGNGLRDMFNSSNAYIVKANEDTMAEELACKLQEALMATSEEREEKTNAAFERVKKVFSLERMQASYSQMLNLL
;
A
#
# COMPACT_ATOMS: atom_id res chain seq x y z
N MET A 1 6.49 -24.34 -13.70
CA MET A 1 5.14 -23.98 -13.20
C MET A 1 4.52 -22.99 -14.19
N GLN A 2 3.28 -23.21 -14.61
CA GLN A 2 2.56 -22.27 -15.48
C GLN A 2 1.72 -21.34 -14.61
N LEU A 3 1.87 -20.04 -14.79
CA LEU A 3 1.05 -19.02 -14.12
C LEU A 3 -0.08 -18.60 -15.05
N ASN A 4 -1.31 -18.63 -14.56
CA ASN A 4 -2.48 -18.12 -15.26
C ASN A 4 -3.13 -17.03 -14.41
N LEU A 5 -3.72 -16.03 -15.05
CA LEU A 5 -4.40 -14.92 -14.37
C LEU A 5 -5.92 -15.10 -14.47
N VAL A 6 -6.60 -14.90 -13.35
CA VAL A 6 -8.07 -14.80 -13.31
C VAL A 6 -8.40 -13.39 -12.87
N SER A 7 -8.98 -12.60 -13.75
CA SER A 7 -9.33 -11.20 -13.51
C SER A 7 -10.83 -11.02 -13.48
N PHE A 8 -11.33 -10.24 -12.53
CA PHE A 8 -12.74 -9.96 -12.32
C PHE A 8 -13.02 -8.47 -12.52
N ASN A 9 -14.26 -8.15 -12.87
CA ASN A 9 -14.73 -6.77 -13.10
C ASN A 9 -13.94 -6.04 -14.21
N GLU A 10 -13.54 -6.78 -15.23
CA GLU A 10 -12.93 -6.20 -16.41
C GLU A 10 -13.96 -5.41 -17.22
N GLU A 11 -13.50 -4.39 -17.94
CA GLU A 11 -14.31 -3.62 -18.91
C GLU A 11 -14.53 -4.45 -20.20
N VAL A 12 -15.06 -5.64 -20.06
CA VAL A 12 -15.41 -6.56 -21.15
C VAL A 12 -16.90 -6.86 -21.09
N THR A 13 -17.55 -7.09 -22.23
CA THR A 13 -18.99 -7.39 -22.30
C THR A 13 -19.30 -8.82 -21.90
N ASP A 14 -18.36 -9.75 -22.16
CA ASP A 14 -18.50 -11.17 -21.94
C ASP A 14 -17.22 -11.78 -21.36
N PHE A 15 -17.36 -13.01 -20.82
CA PHE A 15 -16.20 -13.80 -20.46
C PHE A 15 -15.30 -14.03 -21.67
N SER A 16 -14.01 -13.77 -21.51
CA SER A 16 -13.02 -13.97 -22.55
C SER A 16 -11.74 -14.64 -22.03
N ILE A 17 -11.04 -15.30 -22.94
CA ILE A 17 -9.77 -15.95 -22.67
C ILE A 17 -8.73 -15.35 -23.61
N GLU A 18 -7.69 -14.79 -23.04
CA GLU A 18 -6.54 -14.25 -23.77
C GLU A 18 -5.30 -15.07 -23.47
N LYS A 19 -4.38 -15.14 -24.43
CA LYS A 19 -3.05 -15.73 -24.24
C LYS A 19 -2.00 -14.66 -24.44
N HIS A 20 -1.14 -14.49 -23.47
CA HIS A 20 -0.06 -13.52 -23.49
C HIS A 20 1.21 -14.13 -22.90
N ASP A 21 2.30 -14.15 -23.66
CA ASP A 21 3.62 -14.64 -23.21
C ASP A 21 3.59 -16.05 -22.55
N GLY A 22 2.79 -16.98 -23.10
CA GLY A 22 2.65 -18.33 -22.58
C GLY A 22 1.71 -18.47 -21.37
N HIS A 23 1.12 -17.37 -20.91
CA HIS A 23 0.13 -17.34 -19.83
C HIS A 23 -1.29 -17.27 -20.39
N VAL A 24 -2.24 -17.82 -19.63
CA VAL A 24 -3.67 -17.70 -19.95
C VAL A 24 -4.31 -16.70 -19.00
N ILE A 25 -5.05 -15.74 -19.55
CA ILE A 25 -5.80 -14.74 -18.81
C ILE A 25 -7.27 -15.01 -19.01
N TYR A 26 -7.98 -15.32 -17.91
CA TYR A 26 -9.43 -15.48 -17.86
C TYR A 26 -10.04 -14.17 -17.37
N LYS A 27 -10.72 -13.45 -18.25
CA LYS A 27 -11.34 -12.14 -17.95
C LYS A 27 -12.84 -12.32 -17.75
N TYR A 28 -13.32 -11.81 -16.64
CA TYR A 28 -14.74 -11.84 -16.30
C TYR A 28 -15.31 -10.43 -16.31
N PRO A 29 -16.46 -10.21 -16.98
CA PRO A 29 -17.14 -8.94 -16.98
C PRO A 29 -17.66 -8.59 -15.59
N MET A 30 -18.03 -7.33 -15.40
CA MET A 30 -18.73 -6.88 -14.21
C MET A 30 -20.20 -7.33 -14.30
N TYR A 31 -20.59 -8.32 -13.48
CA TYR A 31 -21.98 -8.80 -13.43
C TYR A 31 -22.91 -7.95 -12.56
N GLY A 32 -22.49 -6.76 -12.15
CA GLY A 32 -23.16 -5.94 -11.14
C GLY A 32 -22.89 -6.42 -9.71
N GLY A 33 -23.19 -5.58 -8.73
CA GLY A 33 -22.96 -5.91 -7.33
C GLY A 33 -21.48 -5.88 -6.89
N LEU A 34 -21.22 -6.38 -5.68
CA LEU A 34 -19.87 -6.41 -5.13
C LEU A 34 -19.05 -7.55 -5.76
N PHE A 35 -17.78 -7.32 -5.99
CA PHE A 35 -16.78 -8.30 -6.47
C PHE A 35 -16.96 -9.72 -5.87
N VAL A 36 -17.28 -9.78 -4.59
CA VAL A 36 -17.42 -11.03 -3.82
C VAL A 36 -18.62 -11.88 -4.29
N GLU A 37 -19.69 -11.25 -4.80
CA GLU A 37 -20.91 -11.92 -5.26
C GLU A 37 -20.68 -12.61 -6.61
N ASN A 38 -19.70 -12.15 -7.38
CA ASN A 38 -19.37 -12.69 -8.69
C ASN A 38 -18.45 -13.92 -8.64
N ALA A 39 -17.94 -14.30 -7.47
CA ALA A 39 -17.00 -15.41 -7.33
C ALA A 39 -17.59 -16.76 -7.77
N LEU A 40 -18.84 -17.05 -7.44
CA LEU A 40 -19.47 -18.32 -7.79
C LEU A 40 -19.70 -18.48 -9.30
N PRO A 41 -20.37 -17.54 -10.00
CA PRO A 41 -20.55 -17.67 -11.46
C PRO A 41 -19.20 -17.71 -12.19
N ALA A 42 -18.25 -16.85 -11.84
CA ALA A 42 -16.96 -16.80 -12.48
C ALA A 42 -16.16 -18.10 -12.32
N LEU A 43 -16.05 -18.64 -11.12
CA LEU A 43 -15.34 -19.90 -10.88
C LEU A 43 -16.05 -21.11 -11.44
N SER A 44 -17.39 -21.07 -11.60
CA SER A 44 -18.14 -22.11 -12.30
C SER A 44 -17.81 -22.17 -13.79
N ILE A 45 -17.63 -21.01 -14.41
CA ILE A 45 -17.14 -20.93 -15.80
C ILE A 45 -15.69 -21.43 -15.87
N LEU A 46 -14.82 -20.97 -14.94
CA LEU A 46 -13.41 -21.41 -14.90
C LEU A 46 -13.27 -22.94 -14.85
N LYS A 47 -14.19 -23.62 -14.15
CA LYS A 47 -14.19 -25.10 -14.05
C LYS A 47 -14.39 -25.81 -15.38
N LEU A 48 -14.93 -25.14 -16.40
CA LEU A 48 -15.04 -25.71 -17.76
C LEU A 48 -13.69 -25.79 -18.46
N TYR A 49 -12.71 -24.99 -18.03
CA TYR A 49 -11.39 -24.86 -18.65
C TYR A 49 -10.25 -25.40 -17.80
N VAL A 50 -10.45 -25.49 -16.48
CA VAL A 50 -9.42 -25.91 -15.51
C VAL A 50 -9.92 -27.14 -14.76
N ASN A 51 -9.22 -28.26 -14.91
CA ASN A 51 -9.47 -29.47 -14.14
C ASN A 51 -8.96 -29.32 -12.70
N ASP A 52 -9.71 -29.86 -11.73
CA ASP A 52 -9.28 -29.87 -10.34
C ASP A 52 -8.15 -30.88 -10.12
N SER A 53 -7.02 -30.42 -9.61
CA SER A 53 -5.81 -31.22 -9.40
C SER A 53 -5.08 -30.78 -8.13
N HIS A 54 -4.33 -31.66 -7.49
CA HIS A 54 -3.43 -31.35 -6.38
C HIS A 54 -2.25 -30.45 -6.80
N GLU A 55 -1.97 -30.38 -8.10
CA GLU A 55 -0.96 -29.49 -8.65
C GLU A 55 -1.42 -28.04 -8.79
N ASN A 56 -2.73 -27.80 -8.77
CA ASN A 56 -3.27 -26.45 -8.88
C ASN A 56 -3.07 -25.66 -7.58
N ILE A 57 -2.62 -24.43 -7.72
CA ILE A 57 -2.48 -23.46 -6.62
C ILE A 57 -3.25 -22.21 -6.99
N PHE A 58 -4.26 -21.87 -6.20
CA PHE A 58 -4.97 -20.61 -6.29
C PHE A 58 -4.32 -19.59 -5.36
N LEU A 59 -3.70 -18.55 -5.94
CA LEU A 59 -3.20 -17.40 -5.21
C LEU A 59 -4.27 -16.30 -5.21
N SER A 60 -4.89 -16.03 -4.07
CA SER A 60 -5.82 -14.94 -3.91
C SER A 60 -5.05 -13.70 -3.45
N SER A 61 -4.82 -12.78 -4.39
CA SER A 61 -4.15 -11.50 -4.16
C SER A 61 -5.18 -10.38 -4.16
N TYR A 62 -4.92 -9.30 -3.46
CA TYR A 62 -5.78 -8.13 -3.34
C TYR A 62 -7.24 -8.46 -2.93
N CYS A 63 -7.60 -8.14 -1.70
CA CYS A 63 -8.92 -8.43 -1.11
C CYS A 63 -9.32 -9.92 -1.18
N PRO A 64 -8.52 -10.86 -0.68
CA PRO A 64 -8.96 -12.24 -0.59
C PRO A 64 -10.24 -12.30 0.26
N SER A 65 -11.28 -12.96 -0.27
CA SER A 65 -12.55 -13.03 0.42
C SER A 65 -12.86 -14.46 0.89
N HIS A 66 -13.52 -14.55 2.05
CA HIS A 66 -13.98 -15.84 2.56
C HIS A 66 -14.96 -16.55 1.62
N ILE A 67 -15.75 -15.79 0.83
CA ILE A 67 -16.68 -16.33 -0.18
C ILE A 67 -15.88 -16.92 -1.34
N LEU A 68 -14.91 -16.18 -1.88
CA LEU A 68 -14.03 -16.67 -2.94
C LEU A 68 -13.34 -17.98 -2.52
N LEU A 69 -12.76 -18.03 -1.34
CA LEU A 69 -12.07 -19.24 -0.86
C LEU A 69 -13.02 -20.41 -0.60
N LYS A 70 -14.24 -20.15 -0.10
CA LYS A 70 -15.29 -21.20 0.01
C LYS A 70 -15.65 -21.75 -1.37
N THR A 71 -15.85 -20.87 -2.35
CA THR A 71 -16.18 -21.26 -3.72
C THR A 71 -15.06 -22.08 -4.36
N ILE A 72 -13.80 -21.62 -4.22
CA ILE A 72 -12.64 -22.41 -4.68
C ILE A 72 -12.62 -23.79 -4.00
N LYS A 73 -12.80 -23.86 -2.68
CA LYS A 73 -12.85 -25.13 -1.96
C LYS A 73 -13.95 -26.06 -2.46
N THR A 74 -15.09 -25.53 -2.86
CA THR A 74 -16.23 -26.32 -3.34
C THR A 74 -16.02 -26.83 -4.76
N LEU A 75 -15.54 -25.96 -5.66
CA LEU A 75 -15.41 -26.28 -7.08
C LEU A 75 -14.07 -26.98 -7.41
N PHE A 76 -13.04 -26.70 -6.63
CA PHE A 76 -11.67 -27.22 -6.78
C PHE A 76 -11.14 -27.78 -5.45
N PRO A 77 -11.77 -28.86 -4.91
CA PRO A 77 -11.43 -29.37 -3.57
C PRO A 77 -10.00 -29.91 -3.45
N LYS A 78 -9.39 -30.40 -4.53
CA LYS A 78 -8.01 -30.92 -4.54
C LYS A 78 -6.97 -29.81 -4.57
N SER A 79 -7.34 -28.64 -5.08
CA SER A 79 -6.42 -27.52 -5.32
C SER A 79 -5.99 -26.85 -4.02
N LYS A 80 -4.76 -26.36 -3.95
CA LYS A 80 -4.25 -25.56 -2.84
C LYS A 80 -4.74 -24.12 -2.93
N ARG A 81 -4.88 -23.46 -1.80
CA ARG A 81 -5.36 -22.06 -1.68
C ARG A 81 -4.37 -21.27 -0.85
N ILE A 82 -3.82 -20.21 -1.44
CA ILE A 82 -2.89 -19.28 -0.78
C ILE A 82 -3.55 -17.90 -0.75
N SER A 83 -3.55 -17.25 0.41
CA SER A 83 -4.02 -15.89 0.55
C SER A 83 -2.85 -14.93 0.75
N ILE A 84 -2.80 -13.85 -0.06
CA ILE A 84 -1.83 -12.77 0.09
C ILE A 84 -2.54 -11.59 0.75
N ILE A 85 -2.05 -11.13 1.89
CA ILE A 85 -2.70 -10.10 2.71
C ILE A 85 -2.13 -8.73 2.36
N HIS A 86 -2.84 -7.99 1.52
CA HIS A 86 -2.49 -6.59 1.17
C HIS A 86 -3.19 -5.57 2.06
N ASP A 87 -4.30 -5.94 2.68
CA ASP A 87 -5.05 -5.08 3.59
C ASP A 87 -5.86 -5.94 4.55
N GLN A 88 -6.30 -5.34 5.67
CA GLN A 88 -7.18 -5.95 6.67
C GLN A 88 -8.29 -4.95 6.99
N GLY A 89 -9.53 -5.43 7.09
CA GLY A 89 -10.71 -4.57 7.17
C GLY A 89 -10.77 -3.62 8.37
N TRP A 90 -9.96 -3.84 9.39
CA TRP A 90 -9.89 -3.00 10.59
C TRP A 90 -8.89 -1.84 10.47
N THR A 91 -7.90 -1.94 9.57
CA THR A 91 -6.76 -1.01 9.52
C THR A 91 -7.16 0.43 9.21
N SER A 92 -8.02 0.63 8.22
CA SER A 92 -8.48 1.96 7.85
C SER A 92 -9.44 2.58 8.89
N PRO A 93 -10.50 1.89 9.35
CA PRO A 93 -11.40 2.43 10.37
C PRO A 93 -10.73 2.77 11.71
N LEU A 94 -9.70 2.04 12.09
CA LEU A 94 -8.96 2.27 13.34
C LEU A 94 -7.59 2.93 13.12
N GLN A 95 -7.32 3.44 11.92
CA GLN A 95 -6.04 4.09 11.59
C GLN A 95 -4.82 3.26 12.04
N GLY A 96 -4.88 1.94 11.88
CA GLY A 96 -3.81 1.03 12.26
C GLY A 96 -3.62 0.79 13.77
N ASN A 97 -4.51 1.30 14.62
CA ASN A 97 -4.44 1.11 16.06
C ASN A 97 -4.78 -0.33 16.45
N SER A 98 -3.75 -1.17 16.54
CA SER A 98 -3.88 -2.60 16.85
C SER A 98 -4.32 -2.88 18.28
N GLU A 99 -4.02 -2.01 19.23
CA GLU A 99 -4.45 -2.19 20.62
C GLU A 99 -5.95 -1.93 20.75
N LEU A 100 -6.46 -0.87 20.14
CA LEU A 100 -7.89 -0.60 20.05
C LEU A 100 -8.63 -1.75 19.34
N TYR A 101 -8.01 -2.33 18.29
CA TYR A 101 -8.56 -3.50 17.62
C TYR A 101 -8.71 -4.70 18.59
N LYS A 102 -7.70 -5.01 19.37
CA LYS A 102 -7.74 -6.07 20.42
C LYS A 102 -8.84 -5.78 21.45
N GLU A 103 -8.94 -4.53 21.88
CA GLU A 103 -9.99 -4.09 22.80
C GLU A 103 -11.40 -4.32 22.25
N ILE A 104 -11.66 -3.91 21.00
CA ILE A 104 -12.95 -4.13 20.33
C ILE A 104 -13.29 -5.61 20.27
N LEU A 105 -12.31 -6.48 20.02
CA LEU A 105 -12.54 -7.92 19.93
C LEU A 105 -12.83 -8.56 21.29
N SER A 106 -12.19 -8.08 22.36
CA SER A 106 -12.30 -8.64 23.72
C SER A 106 -13.54 -8.15 24.49
N HIS A 107 -14.05 -6.96 24.21
CA HIS A 107 -15.16 -6.35 24.92
C HIS A 107 -16.49 -6.47 24.16
N ARG A 108 -17.60 -6.53 24.92
CA ARG A 108 -18.92 -6.55 24.30
C ARG A 108 -19.24 -5.24 23.59
N ARG A 109 -18.90 -4.11 24.21
CA ARG A 109 -19.08 -2.75 23.68
C ARG A 109 -18.14 -1.77 24.38
N LEU A 110 -17.45 -0.94 23.63
CA LEU A 110 -16.71 0.24 24.11
C LEU A 110 -17.59 1.47 23.98
N LYS A 111 -17.58 2.36 24.99
CA LYS A 111 -18.46 3.54 25.03
C LYS A 111 -17.96 4.64 24.07
N ASP A 112 -16.66 4.79 23.96
CA ASP A 112 -16.01 5.91 23.26
C ASP A 112 -15.84 5.67 21.75
N ILE A 113 -16.26 4.52 21.27
CA ILE A 113 -16.15 4.14 19.84
C ILE A 113 -17.55 3.92 19.27
N ASP A 114 -17.81 4.46 18.09
CA ASP A 114 -19.07 4.27 17.38
C ASP A 114 -19.45 2.79 17.27
N TYR A 115 -20.69 2.49 17.60
CA TYR A 115 -21.18 1.11 17.66
C TYR A 115 -21.20 0.43 16.27
N GLY A 116 -21.48 1.21 15.21
CA GLY A 116 -21.45 0.71 13.84
C GLY A 116 -20.05 0.27 13.43
N VAL A 117 -19.03 1.08 13.78
CA VAL A 117 -17.61 0.73 13.56
C VAL A 117 -17.23 -0.55 14.30
N GLN A 118 -17.59 -0.68 15.58
CA GLN A 118 -17.30 -1.91 16.34
C GLN A 118 -17.97 -3.15 15.72
N LYS A 119 -19.25 -3.01 15.31
CA LYS A 119 -20.00 -4.09 14.66
C LYS A 119 -19.37 -4.50 13.32
N PHE A 120 -18.97 -3.51 12.53
CA PHE A 120 -18.26 -3.72 11.26
C PHE A 120 -16.96 -4.50 11.48
N ILE A 121 -16.11 -4.06 12.41
CA ILE A 121 -14.82 -4.69 12.73
C ILE A 121 -15.01 -6.13 13.19
N LYS A 122 -15.94 -6.40 14.12
CA LYS A 122 -16.24 -7.76 14.57
C LYS A 122 -16.76 -8.67 13.45
N ALA A 123 -17.55 -8.12 12.53
CA ALA A 123 -18.04 -8.86 11.37
C ALA A 123 -16.87 -9.20 10.39
N PHE A 124 -15.99 -8.24 10.14
CA PHE A 124 -14.81 -8.45 9.32
C PHE A 124 -13.85 -9.48 9.93
N TYR A 125 -13.56 -9.38 11.22
CA TYR A 125 -12.75 -10.37 11.94
C TYR A 125 -13.26 -11.81 11.75
N LYS A 126 -14.58 -12.02 11.85
CA LYS A 126 -15.18 -13.34 11.61
C LYS A 126 -14.97 -13.83 10.17
N LYS A 127 -15.09 -12.93 9.19
CA LYS A 127 -14.85 -13.24 7.78
C LYS A 127 -13.38 -13.59 7.52
N GLU A 128 -12.45 -12.82 8.09
CA GLU A 128 -11.01 -13.05 7.99
C GLU A 128 -10.60 -14.37 8.67
N LEU A 129 -11.15 -14.69 9.84
CA LEU A 129 -10.93 -16.00 10.49
C LEU A 129 -11.32 -17.17 9.58
N VAL A 130 -12.47 -17.09 8.90
CA VAL A 130 -12.90 -18.13 7.95
C VAL A 130 -11.92 -18.19 6.77
N MET A 131 -11.51 -17.05 6.25
CA MET A 131 -10.55 -16.95 5.16
C MET A 131 -9.22 -17.61 5.52
N TYR A 132 -8.64 -17.28 6.67
CA TYR A 132 -7.35 -17.85 7.11
C TYR A 132 -7.44 -19.34 7.40
N ARG A 133 -8.57 -19.84 7.90
CA ARG A 133 -8.82 -21.28 8.08
C ARG A 133 -8.92 -22.03 6.76
N LEU A 134 -9.51 -21.41 5.74
CA LEU A 134 -9.69 -22.00 4.41
C LEU A 134 -8.41 -21.98 3.57
N SER A 135 -7.49 -21.06 3.86
CA SER A 135 -6.19 -21.00 3.18
C SER A 135 -5.30 -22.15 3.64
N HIS A 136 -4.59 -22.80 2.73
CA HIS A 136 -3.54 -23.75 3.07
C HIS A 136 -2.27 -23.02 3.52
N HIS A 137 -2.01 -21.87 2.93
CA HIS A 137 -0.89 -21.01 3.26
C HIS A 137 -1.29 -19.53 3.18
N ILE A 138 -0.58 -18.68 3.91
CA ILE A 138 -0.84 -17.24 3.97
C ILE A 138 0.48 -16.51 3.74
N VAL A 139 0.45 -15.53 2.85
CA VAL A 139 1.55 -14.60 2.64
C VAL A 139 1.19 -13.27 3.28
N CYS A 140 2.03 -12.80 4.19
CA CYS A 140 1.98 -11.45 4.74
C CYS A 140 3.15 -10.61 4.24
N LEU A 141 2.96 -9.30 4.19
CA LEU A 141 3.92 -8.40 3.54
C LEU A 141 4.88 -7.73 4.55
N SER A 142 4.58 -7.79 5.84
CA SER A 142 5.37 -7.12 6.88
C SER A 142 5.44 -7.94 8.18
N PRO A 143 6.49 -7.71 9.00
CA PRO A 143 6.61 -8.28 10.33
C PRO A 143 5.42 -7.93 11.24
N SER A 144 4.92 -6.69 11.13
CA SER A 144 3.74 -6.23 11.89
C SER A 144 2.50 -7.07 11.59
N THR A 145 2.24 -7.36 10.31
CA THR A 145 1.12 -8.23 9.90
C THR A 145 1.33 -9.67 10.32
N ARG A 146 2.56 -10.21 10.22
CA ARG A 146 2.88 -11.55 10.69
C ARG A 146 2.55 -11.72 12.18
N LYS A 147 3.01 -10.76 13.00
CA LYS A 147 2.73 -10.74 14.43
C LYS A 147 1.23 -10.76 14.72
N LEU A 148 0.46 -9.94 14.02
CA LEU A 148 -0.98 -9.85 14.17
C LEU A 148 -1.71 -11.15 13.76
N LEU A 149 -1.29 -11.80 12.67
CA LEU A 149 -1.82 -13.11 12.27
C LEU A 149 -1.61 -14.17 13.34
N GLN A 150 -0.46 -14.17 14.02
CA GLN A 150 -0.12 -15.10 15.08
C GLN A 150 -0.88 -14.79 16.37
N GLU A 151 -0.87 -13.53 16.84
CA GLU A 151 -1.42 -13.14 18.14
C GLU A 151 -2.94 -13.08 18.17
N ILE A 152 -3.57 -12.51 17.15
CA ILE A 152 -5.02 -12.26 17.12
C ILE A 152 -5.78 -13.38 16.41
N TYR A 153 -5.28 -13.81 15.27
CA TYR A 153 -5.96 -14.83 14.45
C TYR A 153 -5.47 -16.25 14.75
N GLN A 154 -4.44 -16.40 15.60
CA GLN A 154 -3.85 -17.67 16.00
C GLN A 154 -3.49 -18.57 14.81
N VAL A 155 -2.98 -17.95 13.74
CA VAL A 155 -2.49 -18.69 12.58
C VAL A 155 -1.16 -19.34 12.91
N PRO A 156 -1.01 -20.65 12.70
CA PRO A 156 0.25 -21.37 12.94
C PRO A 156 1.42 -20.78 12.13
N THR A 157 2.59 -20.70 12.72
CA THR A 157 3.79 -20.08 12.12
C THR A 157 4.19 -20.73 10.80
N GLU A 158 4.09 -22.07 10.72
CA GLU A 158 4.41 -22.86 9.53
C GLU A 158 3.46 -22.58 8.35
N LYS A 159 2.30 -21.99 8.62
CA LYS A 159 1.32 -21.60 7.62
C LYS A 159 1.54 -20.19 7.09
N ILE A 160 2.51 -19.45 7.60
CA ILE A 160 2.76 -18.05 7.27
C ILE A 160 4.13 -17.88 6.62
N SER A 161 4.16 -17.37 5.39
CA SER A 161 5.37 -16.81 4.79
C SER A 161 5.32 -15.28 4.79
N MET A 162 6.42 -14.65 5.14
CA MET A 162 6.57 -13.21 5.03
C MET A 162 7.34 -12.90 3.74
N ILE A 163 6.62 -12.35 2.76
CA ILE A 163 7.16 -11.98 1.45
C ILE A 163 6.72 -10.56 1.15
N PRO A 164 7.57 -9.55 1.37
CA PRO A 164 7.25 -8.16 1.05
C PRO A 164 6.97 -7.98 -0.45
N ASN A 165 6.24 -6.92 -0.79
CA ASN A 165 6.15 -6.46 -2.17
C ASN A 165 7.55 -6.12 -2.71
N GLY A 166 7.72 -6.24 -4.02
CA GLY A 166 8.95 -5.89 -4.71
C GLY A 166 8.71 -4.97 -5.91
N ILE A 167 9.68 -4.12 -6.18
CA ILE A 167 9.72 -3.29 -7.39
C ILE A 167 10.94 -3.64 -8.24
N ASP A 168 10.86 -3.37 -9.53
CA ASP A 168 12.01 -3.46 -10.43
C ASP A 168 12.94 -2.26 -10.19
N VAL A 169 13.90 -2.44 -9.28
CA VAL A 169 14.83 -1.37 -8.89
C VAL A 169 15.71 -0.92 -10.05
N LYS A 170 16.01 -1.81 -11.01
CA LYS A 170 16.84 -1.48 -12.17
C LYS A 170 16.20 -0.42 -13.07
N SER A 171 14.85 -0.39 -13.12
CA SER A 171 14.14 0.64 -13.87
C SER A 171 14.34 2.07 -13.33
N TYR A 172 14.86 2.21 -12.10
CA TYR A 172 15.17 3.47 -11.45
C TYR A 172 16.66 3.86 -11.53
N GLU A 173 17.53 2.93 -11.96
CA GLU A 173 18.98 3.17 -12.12
C GLU A 173 19.31 3.90 -13.45
N ALA A 174 18.33 4.10 -14.33
CA ALA A 174 18.53 4.83 -15.57
C ALA A 174 18.98 6.28 -15.30
N PRO A 175 19.86 6.85 -16.16
CA PRO A 175 20.32 8.24 -16.01
C PRO A 175 19.11 9.17 -15.83
N ILE A 176 19.20 10.04 -14.85
CA ILE A 176 18.17 11.03 -14.57
C ILE A 176 18.14 11.98 -15.76
N ASP A 177 17.04 12.03 -16.50
CA ASP A 177 16.75 13.16 -17.36
C ASP A 177 16.98 14.43 -16.55
N ASN A 178 17.53 15.45 -17.20
CA ASN A 178 17.91 16.68 -16.53
C ASN A 178 16.83 17.17 -15.56
N ARG A 179 17.05 17.03 -14.24
CA ARG A 179 16.09 17.45 -13.21
C ARG A 179 15.61 18.88 -13.42
N ALA A 180 16.47 19.76 -13.94
CA ALA A 180 16.12 21.14 -14.25
C ALA A 180 15.08 21.21 -15.37
N GLU A 181 15.17 20.37 -16.39
CA GLU A 181 14.17 20.30 -17.48
C GLU A 181 12.82 19.81 -16.98
N ILE A 182 12.80 18.77 -16.11
CA ILE A 182 11.57 18.29 -15.49
C ILE A 182 10.92 19.37 -14.64
N ARG A 183 11.72 20.08 -13.81
CA ARG A 183 11.20 21.17 -12.96
C ARG A 183 10.65 22.33 -13.82
N ASN A 184 11.37 22.72 -14.86
CA ASN A 184 10.91 23.74 -15.79
C ASN A 184 9.58 23.32 -16.50
N HIS A 185 9.50 22.06 -16.92
CA HIS A 185 8.26 21.51 -17.51
C HIS A 185 7.05 21.58 -16.55
N PHE A 186 7.28 21.44 -15.24
CA PHE A 186 6.25 21.56 -14.20
C PHE A 186 6.06 22.99 -13.67
N GLY A 187 6.77 23.96 -14.20
CA GLY A 187 6.72 25.36 -13.73
C GLY A 187 7.22 25.54 -12.32
N ILE A 188 8.26 24.77 -11.92
CA ILE A 188 8.89 24.81 -10.61
C ILE A 188 10.15 25.65 -10.71
N SER A 189 10.26 26.73 -9.91
CA SER A 189 11.44 27.59 -9.85
C SER A 189 12.61 26.85 -9.21
N GLU A 190 13.85 27.26 -9.52
CA GLU A 190 15.06 26.61 -8.98
C GLU A 190 15.15 26.69 -7.45
N ASP A 191 14.72 27.79 -6.88
CA ASP A 191 14.73 28.07 -5.45
C ASP A 191 13.49 27.52 -4.69
N GLU A 192 12.49 27.03 -5.42
CA GLU A 192 11.29 26.42 -4.81
C GLU A 192 11.60 24.99 -4.34
N LYS A 193 11.18 24.64 -3.12
CA LYS A 193 11.27 23.29 -2.58
C LYS A 193 9.97 22.54 -2.78
N VAL A 194 10.04 21.30 -3.24
CA VAL A 194 8.89 20.47 -3.57
C VAL A 194 8.78 19.29 -2.61
N LEU A 195 7.65 19.21 -1.91
CA LEU A 195 7.22 18.06 -1.14
C LEU A 195 6.27 17.24 -1.98
N ILE A 196 6.37 15.91 -1.95
CA ILE A 196 5.47 15.03 -2.69
C ILE A 196 4.88 13.94 -1.80
N PHE A 197 3.55 13.81 -1.86
CA PHE A 197 2.80 12.65 -1.41
C PHE A 197 2.29 11.87 -2.61
N ALA A 198 2.36 10.54 -2.59
CA ALA A 198 1.76 9.70 -3.61
C ALA A 198 1.00 8.53 -2.98
N GLY A 199 -0.27 8.38 -3.35
CA GLY A 199 -1.14 7.32 -2.83
C GLY A 199 -2.61 7.70 -2.87
N ARG A 200 -3.48 6.83 -2.34
CA ARG A 200 -4.90 7.15 -2.17
C ARG A 200 -5.05 8.31 -1.18
N VAL A 201 -5.80 9.32 -1.58
CA VAL A 201 -6.02 10.51 -0.75
C VAL A 201 -7.20 10.23 0.20
N VAL A 202 -6.91 9.58 1.33
CA VAL A 202 -7.90 9.20 2.35
C VAL A 202 -7.34 9.45 3.76
N LYS A 203 -8.23 9.61 4.76
CA LYS A 203 -7.86 9.92 6.15
C LYS A 203 -6.77 8.99 6.71
N ALA A 204 -6.87 7.68 6.47
CA ALA A 204 -5.89 6.69 6.94
C ALA A 204 -4.47 6.89 6.39
N LYS A 205 -4.31 7.70 5.34
CA LYS A 205 -3.02 8.10 4.76
C LYS A 205 -2.48 9.42 5.35
N GLY A 206 -3.13 9.97 6.37
CA GLY A 206 -2.67 11.15 7.10
C GLY A 206 -2.69 12.44 6.27
N ILE A 207 -3.57 12.51 5.28
CA ILE A 207 -3.59 13.64 4.34
C ILE A 207 -3.94 14.96 5.04
N TYR A 208 -4.85 14.95 6.01
CA TYR A 208 -5.22 16.15 6.74
C TYR A 208 -4.04 16.69 7.56
N GLN A 209 -3.33 15.79 8.25
CA GLN A 209 -2.14 16.14 9.02
C GLN A 209 -1.00 16.67 8.14
N LEU A 210 -0.89 16.15 6.91
CA LEU A 210 0.08 16.67 5.94
C LEU A 210 -0.28 18.08 5.49
N LEU A 211 -1.55 18.34 5.20
CA LEU A 211 -2.01 19.68 4.79
C LEU A 211 -1.85 20.69 5.92
N ASP A 212 -2.23 20.34 7.15
CA ASP A 212 -2.04 21.19 8.34
C ASP A 212 -0.54 21.48 8.59
N ALA A 213 0.32 20.47 8.44
CA ALA A 213 1.76 20.63 8.56
C ALA A 213 2.34 21.52 7.45
N PHE A 214 1.87 21.35 6.22
CA PHE A 214 2.29 22.16 5.08
C PHE A 214 1.92 23.63 5.27
N GLU A 215 0.69 23.93 5.67
CA GLU A 215 0.23 25.30 5.97
C GLU A 215 1.15 25.98 6.98
N LYS A 216 1.53 25.28 8.07
CA LYS A 216 2.43 25.81 9.11
C LYS A 216 3.82 26.14 8.58
N ILE A 217 4.45 25.23 7.84
CA ILE A 217 5.81 25.46 7.34
C ILE A 217 5.84 26.48 6.19
N TRP A 218 4.75 26.58 5.41
CA TRP A 218 4.63 27.54 4.33
C TRP A 218 4.65 29.00 4.85
N HIS A 219 4.04 29.28 6.00
CA HIS A 219 4.10 30.62 6.62
C HIS A 219 5.53 31.07 6.96
N SER A 220 6.45 30.13 7.21
CA SER A 220 7.87 30.45 7.45
C SER A 220 8.72 30.40 6.19
N ASN A 221 8.27 29.77 5.12
CA ASN A 221 8.97 29.68 3.84
C ASN A 221 7.97 29.60 2.66
N HIS A 222 7.73 30.74 2.01
CA HIS A 222 6.82 30.83 0.86
C HIS A 222 7.34 30.19 -0.44
N LYS A 223 8.58 29.66 -0.45
CA LYS A 223 9.17 28.94 -1.60
C LYS A 223 9.00 27.43 -1.45
N LEU A 224 7.80 27.01 -1.05
CA LEU A 224 7.42 25.62 -0.89
C LEU A 224 6.24 25.29 -1.80
N ARG A 225 6.26 24.08 -2.36
CA ARG A 225 5.14 23.46 -3.08
C ARG A 225 4.86 22.08 -2.53
N LEU A 226 3.59 21.76 -2.33
CA LEU A 226 3.14 20.41 -2.01
C LEU A 226 2.44 19.78 -3.23
N VAL A 227 2.90 18.61 -3.64
CA VAL A 227 2.28 17.82 -4.71
C VAL A 227 1.60 16.61 -4.10
N ILE A 228 0.31 16.45 -4.39
CA ILE A 228 -0.51 15.32 -3.94
C ILE A 228 -0.92 14.52 -5.17
N ALA A 229 -0.28 13.37 -5.37
CA ALA A 229 -0.52 12.47 -6.49
C ALA A 229 -1.39 11.29 -6.06
N GLY A 230 -2.63 11.25 -6.55
CA GLY A 230 -3.59 10.19 -6.24
C GLY A 230 -5.03 10.60 -6.44
N ILE A 231 -5.92 9.61 -6.39
CA ILE A 231 -7.37 9.85 -6.50
C ILE A 231 -7.87 10.49 -5.22
N THR A 232 -8.64 11.56 -5.37
CA THR A 232 -9.32 12.27 -4.29
C THR A 232 -10.82 12.11 -4.43
N ASP A 233 -11.47 11.66 -3.36
CA ASP A 233 -12.93 11.72 -3.23
C ASP A 233 -13.28 13.01 -2.49
N GLY A 234 -13.60 14.09 -3.20
CA GLY A 234 -13.99 15.37 -2.62
C GLY A 234 -12.81 16.27 -2.20
N ILE A 235 -12.25 17.01 -3.16
CA ILE A 235 -11.16 17.99 -2.92
C ILE A 235 -11.58 19.06 -1.91
N GLU A 236 -12.86 19.45 -1.86
CA GLU A 236 -13.39 20.52 -1.01
C GLU A 236 -13.10 20.31 0.48
N ASP A 237 -13.10 19.07 0.97
CA ASP A 237 -12.78 18.77 2.37
C ASP A 237 -11.31 18.96 2.69
N TYR A 238 -10.42 18.72 1.72
CA TYR A 238 -8.98 18.89 1.91
C TYR A 238 -8.55 20.36 1.89
N THR A 239 -9.22 21.18 1.09
CA THR A 239 -8.92 22.63 1.00
C THR A 239 -9.22 23.39 2.29
N LYS A 240 -10.01 22.82 3.20
CA LYS A 240 -10.26 23.40 4.53
C LYS A 240 -9.02 23.40 5.45
N HIS A 241 -8.03 22.59 5.13
CA HIS A 241 -6.78 22.47 5.90
C HIS A 241 -5.65 23.36 5.37
N VAL A 242 -5.86 24.00 4.21
CA VAL A 242 -4.89 24.94 3.61
C VAL A 242 -5.64 26.22 3.22
N HIS A 243 -5.22 27.34 3.76
CA HIS A 243 -5.84 28.64 3.55
C HIS A 243 -4.96 29.53 2.69
N ASP A 244 -3.88 30.02 3.24
CA ASP A 244 -2.96 30.92 2.55
C ASP A 244 -2.06 30.20 1.56
N SER A 245 -1.73 28.94 1.85
CA SER A 245 -0.88 28.09 1.00
C SER A 245 -1.61 27.36 -0.12
N ILE A 246 -2.93 27.53 -0.27
CA ILE A 246 -3.76 26.74 -1.22
C ILE A 246 -3.22 26.76 -2.67
N PHE A 247 -2.71 27.89 -3.14
CA PHE A 247 -2.16 28.02 -4.50
C PHE A 247 -0.78 27.34 -4.67
N HIS A 248 -0.19 26.85 -3.56
CA HIS A 248 1.05 26.11 -3.52
C HIS A 248 0.82 24.61 -3.31
N VAL A 249 -0.44 24.15 -3.29
CA VAL A 249 -0.80 22.73 -3.25
C VAL A 249 -1.30 22.30 -4.63
N THR A 250 -0.65 21.30 -5.20
CA THR A 250 -1.00 20.74 -6.52
C THR A 250 -1.61 19.35 -6.35
N PHE A 251 -2.89 19.21 -6.64
CA PHE A 251 -3.56 17.89 -6.72
C PHE A 251 -3.48 17.39 -8.16
N THR A 252 -2.74 16.31 -8.41
CA THR A 252 -2.55 15.78 -9.77
C THR A 252 -3.66 14.84 -10.21
N GLY A 253 -4.47 14.32 -9.27
CA GLY A 253 -5.32 13.18 -9.52
C GLY A 253 -4.51 11.91 -9.82
N LEU A 254 -5.13 10.94 -10.48
CA LEU A 254 -4.44 9.73 -10.92
C LEU A 254 -3.58 10.04 -12.15
N ILE A 255 -2.29 9.78 -12.05
CA ILE A 255 -1.31 9.98 -13.12
C ILE A 255 -0.62 8.67 -13.49
N SER A 256 -0.04 8.61 -14.69
CA SER A 256 0.73 7.45 -15.13
C SER A 256 1.98 7.24 -14.28
N LYS A 257 2.47 6.00 -14.22
CA LYS A 257 3.70 5.67 -13.50
C LYS A 257 4.89 6.51 -13.97
N SER A 258 5.06 6.71 -15.28
CA SER A 258 6.14 7.54 -15.82
C SER A 258 6.04 9.00 -15.36
N ARG A 259 4.81 9.55 -15.29
CA ARG A 259 4.59 10.91 -14.81
C ARG A 259 4.86 11.03 -13.31
N LEU A 260 4.52 10.01 -12.52
CA LEU A 260 4.83 9.96 -11.10
C LEU A 260 6.35 9.92 -10.85
N HIS A 261 7.11 9.15 -11.64
CA HIS A 261 8.57 9.15 -11.59
C HIS A 261 9.17 10.54 -11.87
N GLN A 262 8.62 11.26 -12.86
CA GLN A 262 9.07 12.63 -13.12
C GLN A 262 8.82 13.54 -11.91
N TRP A 263 7.68 13.39 -11.23
CA TRP A 263 7.39 14.14 -10.01
C TRP A 263 8.33 13.78 -8.85
N TYR A 264 8.66 12.50 -8.64
CA TYR A 264 9.64 12.11 -7.63
C TYR A 264 11.02 12.74 -7.90
N ARG A 265 11.45 12.76 -9.15
CA ARG A 265 12.72 13.39 -9.57
C ARG A 265 12.72 14.90 -9.43
N ALA A 266 11.58 15.55 -9.64
CA ALA A 266 11.43 17.00 -9.44
C ALA A 266 11.41 17.38 -7.96
N ALA A 267 10.96 16.49 -7.09
CA ALA A 267 10.76 16.74 -5.66
C ALA A 267 12.08 16.79 -4.87
N ASP A 268 12.01 17.43 -3.71
CA ASP A 268 13.09 17.50 -2.72
C ASP A 268 12.87 16.52 -1.56
N ILE A 269 11.60 16.28 -1.18
CA ILE A 269 11.21 15.43 -0.05
C ILE A 269 9.96 14.63 -0.41
N GLY A 270 9.99 13.32 -0.21
CA GLY A 270 8.82 12.46 -0.20
C GLY A 270 8.18 12.40 1.18
N VAL A 271 6.86 12.46 1.24
CA VAL A 271 6.13 12.44 2.52
C VAL A 271 5.16 11.27 2.55
N LEU A 272 5.26 10.43 3.58
CA LEU A 272 4.40 9.26 3.80
C LEU A 272 3.77 9.33 5.20
N PRO A 273 2.73 10.16 5.40
CA PRO A 273 2.15 10.41 6.72
C PRO A 273 1.11 9.37 7.13
N SER A 274 1.17 8.16 6.55
CA SER A 274 0.17 7.12 6.75
C SER A 274 0.17 6.59 8.18
N TYR A 275 -1.00 6.39 8.74
CA TYR A 275 -1.17 5.69 10.03
C TYR A 275 -0.85 4.19 9.91
N THR A 276 -1.07 3.63 8.73
CA THR A 276 -0.86 2.21 8.48
C THR A 276 -0.60 1.93 7.00
N GLU A 277 0.30 1.00 6.77
CA GLU A 277 0.61 0.39 5.48
C GLU A 277 0.84 -1.11 5.68
N GLN A 278 0.75 -1.89 4.61
CA GLN A 278 1.25 -3.27 4.66
C GLN A 278 2.68 -3.34 4.14
N CYS A 279 2.91 -2.76 2.96
CA CYS A 279 4.20 -2.60 2.33
C CYS A 279 4.03 -1.56 1.21
N SER A 280 4.42 -0.32 1.47
CA SER A 280 4.12 0.84 0.63
C SER A 280 4.89 0.82 -0.69
N TYR A 281 4.18 0.75 -1.82
CA TYR A 281 4.80 0.92 -3.14
C TYR A 281 5.41 2.31 -3.31
N SER A 282 4.68 3.37 -2.92
CA SER A 282 5.21 4.74 -2.98
C SER A 282 6.48 4.89 -2.14
N GLY A 283 6.54 4.23 -0.97
CA GLY A 283 7.74 4.22 -0.14
C GLY A 283 8.93 3.54 -0.84
N MET A 284 8.71 2.41 -1.50
CA MET A 284 9.75 1.73 -2.27
C MET A 284 10.21 2.56 -3.48
N GLU A 285 9.28 3.21 -4.18
CA GLU A 285 9.57 4.08 -5.31
C GLU A 285 10.39 5.30 -4.88
N MET A 286 10.02 5.96 -3.78
CA MET A 286 10.80 7.07 -3.21
C MET A 286 12.21 6.64 -2.81
N MET A 287 12.38 5.45 -2.19
CA MET A 287 13.71 4.90 -1.88
C MET A 287 14.53 4.64 -3.15
N ALA A 288 13.90 4.11 -4.21
CA ALA A 288 14.56 3.79 -5.47
C ALA A 288 14.97 5.05 -6.25
N GLU A 289 14.19 6.12 -6.17
CA GLU A 289 14.51 7.44 -6.74
C GLU A 289 15.49 8.25 -5.86
N LYS A 290 16.01 7.66 -4.77
CA LYS A 290 16.88 8.35 -3.79
C LYS A 290 16.29 9.66 -3.27
N LEU A 291 14.98 9.68 -3.08
CA LEU A 291 14.29 10.83 -2.53
C LEU A 291 14.39 10.80 -1.00
N LEU A 292 14.71 11.92 -0.38
CA LEU A 292 14.71 12.03 1.08
C LEU A 292 13.28 11.90 1.59
N VAL A 293 13.04 11.05 2.59
CA VAL A 293 11.69 10.72 3.05
C VAL A 293 11.44 11.19 4.47
N VAL A 294 10.28 11.80 4.68
CA VAL A 294 9.66 12.02 6.00
C VAL A 294 8.46 11.10 6.10
N THR A 295 8.43 10.24 7.10
CA THR A 295 7.39 9.19 7.24
C THR A 295 7.00 8.98 8.69
N THR A 296 5.87 8.34 8.92
CA THR A 296 5.43 7.94 10.25
C THR A 296 6.04 6.60 10.68
N ASP A 297 5.94 6.31 11.99
CA ASP A 297 6.21 4.98 12.56
C ASP A 297 4.99 4.04 12.50
N GLY A 298 4.02 4.33 11.62
CA GLY A 298 2.83 3.50 11.41
C GLY A 298 3.18 2.05 11.02
N ASN A 299 2.24 1.13 11.26
CA ASN A 299 2.41 -0.27 10.88
C ASN A 299 2.84 -0.39 9.42
N GLY A 300 3.79 -1.29 9.13
CA GLY A 300 4.38 -1.46 7.79
C GLY A 300 5.41 -0.40 7.44
N LEU A 301 5.18 0.90 7.72
CA LEU A 301 6.19 1.94 7.48
C LEU A 301 7.40 1.78 8.40
N ARG A 302 7.18 1.50 9.70
CA ARG A 302 8.29 1.18 10.64
C ARG A 302 9.10 -0.05 10.25
N ASP A 303 8.52 -0.93 9.43
CA ASP A 303 9.19 -2.11 8.90
C ASP A 303 10.04 -1.77 7.66
N MET A 304 9.76 -0.63 7.02
CA MET A 304 10.46 -0.13 5.82
C MET A 304 11.50 0.93 6.16
N PHE A 305 11.17 1.85 7.08
CA PHE A 305 11.95 3.03 7.40
C PHE A 305 12.41 3.06 8.86
N ASN A 306 13.56 3.68 9.07
CA ASN A 306 14.11 4.00 10.39
C ASN A 306 14.93 5.30 10.31
N SER A 307 15.51 5.73 11.42
CA SER A 307 16.29 6.99 11.50
C SER A 307 17.52 7.05 10.60
N SER A 308 18.04 5.90 10.15
CA SER A 308 19.20 5.90 9.24
C SER A 308 18.82 6.18 7.78
N ASN A 309 17.54 6.01 7.40
CA ASN A 309 17.12 6.14 6.01
C ASN A 309 15.92 7.06 5.79
N ALA A 310 15.37 7.67 6.85
CA ALA A 310 14.27 8.63 6.77
C ALA A 310 14.20 9.50 8.03
N TYR A 311 13.39 10.54 8.00
CA TYR A 311 12.90 11.26 9.18
C TYR A 311 11.60 10.62 9.65
N ILE A 312 11.52 10.29 10.95
CA ILE A 312 10.40 9.52 11.50
C ILE A 312 9.54 10.40 12.41
N VAL A 313 8.24 10.31 12.22
CA VAL A 313 7.18 10.99 12.98
C VAL A 313 6.31 9.95 13.68
N LYS A 314 5.76 10.27 14.84
CA LYS A 314 4.79 9.39 15.50
C LYS A 314 3.46 9.36 14.76
N ALA A 315 2.93 8.16 14.53
CA ALA A 315 1.59 7.97 13.94
C ALA A 315 0.50 8.19 15.02
N ASN A 316 0.41 9.42 15.54
CA ASN A 316 -0.56 9.83 16.55
C ASN A 316 -1.43 10.97 15.99
N GLU A 317 -2.76 10.80 15.99
CA GLU A 317 -3.70 11.75 15.38
C GLU A 317 -3.57 13.17 15.97
N ASP A 318 -3.31 13.28 17.28
CA ASP A 318 -3.29 14.57 17.99
C ASP A 318 -1.99 15.36 17.77
N THR A 319 -0.86 14.69 17.57
CA THR A 319 0.46 15.32 17.50
C THR A 319 1.10 15.29 16.11
N MET A 320 0.59 14.45 15.21
CA MET A 320 1.26 14.16 13.93
C MET A 320 1.45 15.40 13.04
N ALA A 321 0.51 16.33 13.01
CA ALA A 321 0.64 17.54 12.18
C ALA A 321 1.81 18.42 12.64
N GLU A 322 1.97 18.59 13.96
CA GLU A 322 3.07 19.37 14.55
C GLU A 322 4.41 18.67 14.33
N GLU A 323 4.47 17.36 14.60
CA GLU A 323 5.68 16.58 14.42
C GLU A 323 6.09 16.51 12.94
N LEU A 324 5.13 16.41 12.01
CA LEU A 324 5.39 16.48 10.56
C LEU A 324 5.97 17.83 10.18
N ALA A 325 5.40 18.94 10.67
CA ALA A 325 5.91 20.28 10.39
C ALA A 325 7.36 20.41 10.85
N CYS A 326 7.68 19.97 12.08
CA CYS A 326 9.05 19.98 12.61
C CYS A 326 10.00 19.12 11.77
N LYS A 327 9.62 17.88 11.45
CA LYS A 327 10.47 16.96 10.68
C LYS A 327 10.64 17.36 9.22
N LEU A 328 9.63 18.00 8.62
CA LEU A 328 9.76 18.58 7.28
C LEU A 328 10.74 19.75 7.27
N GLN A 329 10.73 20.63 8.31
CA GLN A 329 11.71 21.70 8.44
C GLN A 329 13.12 21.15 8.64
N GLU A 330 13.32 20.13 9.50
CA GLU A 330 14.61 19.46 9.66
C GLU A 330 15.10 18.90 8.31
N ALA A 331 14.25 18.19 7.56
CA ALA A 331 14.60 17.61 6.28
C ALA A 331 14.90 18.66 5.19
N LEU A 332 14.24 19.82 5.23
CA LEU A 332 14.52 20.95 4.34
C LEU A 332 15.89 21.57 4.61
N MET A 333 16.34 21.58 5.88
CA MET A 333 17.61 22.13 6.34
C MET A 333 18.75 21.09 6.34
N ALA A 334 18.47 19.81 6.00
CA ALA A 334 19.46 18.74 5.97
C ALA A 334 20.66 19.11 5.08
N THR A 335 21.88 18.87 5.57
CA THR A 335 23.10 19.05 4.78
C THR A 335 23.13 18.10 3.60
N SER A 336 23.94 18.40 2.59
CA SER A 336 24.11 17.49 1.43
C SER A 336 24.59 16.11 1.85
N GLU A 337 25.50 16.05 2.85
CA GLU A 337 26.04 14.80 3.39
C GLU A 337 24.95 13.98 4.09
N GLU A 338 24.19 14.58 4.99
CA GLU A 338 23.09 13.89 5.69
C GLU A 338 22.01 13.38 4.70
N ARG A 339 21.68 14.20 3.71
CA ARG A 339 20.75 13.83 2.64
C ARG A 339 21.27 12.62 1.86
N GLU A 340 22.52 12.66 1.43
CA GLU A 340 23.15 11.59 0.67
C GLU A 340 23.24 10.30 1.49
N GLU A 341 23.63 10.38 2.75
CA GLU A 341 23.70 9.24 3.66
C GLU A 341 22.34 8.54 3.80
N LYS A 342 21.28 9.29 4.13
CA LYS A 342 19.93 8.75 4.30
C LYS A 342 19.38 8.16 2.99
N THR A 343 19.53 8.85 1.88
CA THR A 343 18.99 8.39 0.58
C THR A 343 19.75 7.18 0.04
N ASN A 344 21.05 7.09 0.25
CA ASN A 344 21.83 5.90 -0.10
C ASN A 344 21.45 4.71 0.79
N ALA A 345 21.27 4.91 2.09
CA ALA A 345 20.81 3.86 3.00
C ALA A 345 19.40 3.36 2.61
N ALA A 346 18.49 4.25 2.20
CA ALA A 346 17.17 3.91 1.68
C ALA A 346 17.28 3.09 0.38
N PHE A 347 18.12 3.52 -0.56
CA PHE A 347 18.32 2.84 -1.84
C PHE A 347 18.92 1.43 -1.65
N GLU A 348 19.92 1.28 -0.80
CA GLU A 348 20.48 -0.05 -0.49
C GLU A 348 19.44 -0.97 0.18
N ARG A 349 18.56 -0.41 1.01
CA ARG A 349 17.48 -1.17 1.62
C ARG A 349 16.46 -1.66 0.60
N VAL A 350 16.02 -0.81 -0.35
CA VAL A 350 15.06 -1.24 -1.38
C VAL A 350 15.65 -2.32 -2.27
N LYS A 351 16.90 -2.20 -2.67
CA LYS A 351 17.62 -3.24 -3.44
C LYS A 351 17.67 -4.56 -2.68
N LYS A 352 18.04 -4.52 -1.42
CA LYS A 352 18.28 -5.73 -0.61
C LYS A 352 16.99 -6.41 -0.18
N VAL A 353 15.91 -5.67 0.11
CA VAL A 353 14.71 -6.19 0.79
C VAL A 353 13.50 -6.19 -0.13
N PHE A 354 13.34 -5.18 -0.98
CA PHE A 354 12.13 -4.91 -1.73
C PHE A 354 12.34 -4.96 -3.25
N SER A 355 13.37 -5.67 -3.72
CA SER A 355 13.55 -5.88 -5.16
C SER A 355 12.59 -6.96 -5.70
N LEU A 356 12.20 -6.81 -6.96
CA LEU A 356 11.33 -7.76 -7.65
C LEU A 356 11.96 -9.16 -7.70
N GLU A 357 13.27 -9.24 -7.93
CA GLU A 357 14.02 -10.49 -7.97
C GLU A 357 13.93 -11.24 -6.62
N ARG A 358 14.05 -10.49 -5.51
CA ARG A 358 13.93 -11.09 -4.17
C ARG A 358 12.53 -11.59 -3.89
N MET A 359 11.52 -10.80 -4.25
CA MET A 359 10.11 -11.21 -4.12
C MET A 359 9.85 -12.48 -4.92
N GLN A 360 10.28 -12.55 -6.18
CA GLN A 360 10.13 -13.71 -7.05
C GLN A 360 10.83 -14.95 -6.50
N ALA A 361 12.07 -14.81 -6.01
CA ALA A 361 12.82 -15.91 -5.40
C ALA A 361 12.10 -16.44 -4.14
N SER A 362 11.57 -15.55 -3.30
CA SER A 362 10.82 -15.94 -2.10
C SER A 362 9.52 -16.67 -2.42
N TYR A 363 8.76 -16.21 -3.43
CA TYR A 363 7.58 -16.94 -3.91
C TYR A 363 7.94 -18.30 -4.49
N SER A 364 9.00 -18.39 -5.30
CA SER A 364 9.46 -19.65 -5.86
C SER A 364 9.85 -20.66 -4.78
N GLN A 365 10.59 -20.20 -3.77
CA GLN A 365 10.96 -21.04 -2.62
C GLN A 365 9.73 -21.52 -1.85
N MET A 366 8.80 -20.64 -1.54
CA MET A 366 7.56 -20.97 -0.82
C MET A 366 6.72 -22.00 -1.61
N LEU A 367 6.55 -21.78 -2.92
CA LEU A 367 5.74 -22.66 -3.77
C LEU A 367 6.35 -24.05 -3.93
N ASN A 368 7.66 -24.17 -3.89
CA ASN A 368 8.36 -25.48 -3.93
C ASN A 368 8.23 -26.26 -2.61
N LEU A 369 7.88 -25.61 -1.49
CA LEU A 369 7.67 -26.26 -0.19
C LEU A 369 6.22 -26.71 0.02
N LEU A 370 5.30 -26.25 -0.81
CA LEU A 370 3.87 -26.59 -0.77
C LEU A 370 3.52 -27.75 -1.68
#